data_f0c5b7a127c1b552b4eee1b18e8535d9
#
_entry.id   f0c5b7a127c1b552b4eee1b18e8535d9
#
_cell.length_a   1.000
_cell.length_b   1.000
_cell.length_c   1.000
_cell.angle_alpha   90.00
_cell.angle_beta   90.00
_cell.angle_gamma   90.00
#
_symmetry.space_group_name_H-M   'P 1'
#
loop_
_entity.id
_entity.type
_entity.pdbx_description
1 polymer ?
#
loop_
_entity_poly.entity_id
_entity_poly.type
_entity_poly.pdbx_seq_one_letter_code
_entity_poly.pdbx_strand_id
1 'polypeptide(L)'
;MKRMTAQEIITYMESLRNEEQRKVLMGFFKTGPGEYGEGDEFLGLKVPQTREVVRSVSQDFPLSEVPALLQSRWHEVRLCGFLILVAKFEKLATKRLENNEEAIKGRDEILTMYLQYAEQANNWDLVDLSAPKILGHWLLLPTYLGDPLSSPCLGGGPNLHIDYKRQVLDELAQSDNLWKQRMSIVCSWKTSQMGDPTWCLRYAEIHLHHLMHKAAIKREQGQASLSHAEREQARLLAMAVGWMLREMGKRVSMDLLREFLRQHAHEMPRTMLRYAIEKMSDKERKEWMSIPQTLSIV
;
A
#
# COMPACT_ATOMS: atom_id res chain seq x y z
N MET A 1 7.71 -33.15 8.30
CA MET A 1 8.68 -32.09 8.68
C MET A 1 8.12 -31.32 9.88
N LYS A 2 8.97 -31.00 10.89
CA LYS A 2 8.57 -30.14 12.02
C LYS A 2 8.17 -28.76 11.46
N ARG A 3 6.99 -28.22 11.83
CA ARG A 3 6.58 -26.87 11.45
C ARG A 3 7.50 -25.87 12.16
N MET A 4 8.04 -24.93 11.41
CA MET A 4 8.82 -23.83 11.99
C MET A 4 7.89 -22.89 12.78
N THR A 5 8.37 -22.44 13.92
CA THR A 5 7.71 -21.36 14.71
C THR A 5 8.20 -20.00 14.26
N ALA A 6 7.50 -18.95 14.65
CA ALA A 6 7.93 -17.56 14.39
C ALA A 6 9.34 -17.30 14.96
N GLN A 7 9.63 -17.79 16.17
CA GLN A 7 10.93 -17.62 16.82
C GLN A 7 12.06 -18.32 16.04
N GLU A 8 11.81 -19.51 15.49
CA GLU A 8 12.79 -20.21 14.65
C GLU A 8 13.08 -19.44 13.36
N ILE A 9 12.06 -18.80 12.74
CA ILE A 9 12.25 -17.91 11.57
C ILE A 9 13.07 -16.68 11.96
N ILE A 10 12.72 -16.00 13.06
CA ILE A 10 13.45 -14.81 13.52
C ILE A 10 14.93 -15.16 13.74
N THR A 11 15.21 -16.22 14.52
CA THR A 11 16.57 -16.67 14.80
C THR A 11 17.34 -17.01 13.51
N TYR A 12 16.68 -17.68 12.57
CA TYR A 12 17.29 -17.99 11.27
C TYR A 12 17.63 -16.71 10.48
N MET A 13 16.69 -15.75 10.40
CA MET A 13 16.95 -14.49 9.71
C MET A 13 18.04 -13.66 10.39
N GLU A 14 18.09 -13.65 11.72
CA GLU A 14 19.18 -13.01 12.48
C GLU A 14 20.55 -13.64 12.18
N SER A 15 20.61 -14.97 11.97
CA SER A 15 21.85 -15.65 11.59
C SER A 15 22.38 -15.27 10.21
N LEU A 16 21.52 -14.71 9.36
CA LEU A 16 21.88 -14.22 8.01
C LEU A 16 22.31 -12.75 8.00
N ARG A 17 22.40 -12.12 9.18
CA ARG A 17 22.70 -10.68 9.32
C ARG A 17 23.94 -10.25 8.54
N ASN A 18 23.84 -9.08 7.89
CA ASN A 18 24.93 -8.49 7.12
C ASN A 18 25.08 -7.00 7.49
N GLU A 19 26.13 -6.67 8.26
CA GLU A 19 26.34 -5.32 8.78
C GLU A 19 26.65 -4.27 7.69
N GLU A 20 27.33 -4.65 6.62
CA GLU A 20 27.61 -3.73 5.51
C GLU A 20 26.32 -3.38 4.77
N GLN A 21 25.53 -4.39 4.41
CA GLN A 21 24.24 -4.18 3.74
C GLN A 21 23.24 -3.49 4.66
N ARG A 22 23.26 -3.73 5.97
CA ARG A 22 22.44 -3.04 6.96
C ARG A 22 22.61 -1.53 6.89
N LYS A 23 23.85 -1.04 6.88
CA LYS A 23 24.16 0.40 6.79
C LYS A 23 23.59 1.00 5.49
N VAL A 24 23.70 0.27 4.38
CA VAL A 24 23.15 0.71 3.07
C VAL A 24 21.62 0.80 3.15
N LEU A 25 20.95 -0.21 3.72
CA LEU A 25 19.48 -0.23 3.83
C LEU A 25 18.99 0.87 4.77
N MET A 26 19.63 1.09 5.92
CA MET A 26 19.26 2.16 6.83
C MET A 26 19.32 3.55 6.17
N GLY A 27 20.36 3.83 5.37
CA GLY A 27 20.43 5.06 4.59
C GLY A 27 19.36 5.15 3.49
N PHE A 28 19.09 4.04 2.81
CA PHE A 28 18.09 3.96 1.73
C PHE A 28 16.65 4.14 2.26
N PHE A 29 16.31 3.52 3.39
CA PHE A 29 15.00 3.60 4.04
C PHE A 29 14.85 4.78 4.99
N LYS A 30 15.83 5.66 5.03
CA LYS A 30 15.74 6.92 5.77
C LYS A 30 15.42 6.73 7.26
N THR A 31 16.30 6.02 7.99
CA THR A 31 16.10 5.70 9.41
C THR A 31 16.74 6.68 10.38
N GLY A 32 17.34 7.76 9.88
CA GLY A 32 17.95 8.81 10.68
C GLY A 32 16.93 9.65 11.46
N PRO A 33 17.41 10.44 12.45
CA PRO A 33 16.53 11.31 13.23
C PRO A 33 15.71 12.28 12.36
N GLY A 34 14.38 12.33 12.58
CA GLY A 34 13.45 13.18 11.84
C GLY A 34 13.12 12.68 10.42
N GLU A 35 13.64 11.53 9.99
CA GLU A 35 13.32 10.91 8.73
C GLU A 35 12.10 9.97 8.84
N TYR A 36 11.47 9.61 7.72
CA TYR A 36 10.22 8.84 7.71
C TYR A 36 10.33 7.39 8.20
N GLY A 37 11.52 6.82 8.25
CA GLY A 37 11.84 5.50 8.78
C GLY A 37 12.57 5.54 10.12
N GLU A 38 12.53 6.68 10.84
CA GLU A 38 13.21 6.83 12.13
C GLU A 38 12.87 5.69 13.08
N GLY A 39 13.91 5.13 13.70
CA GLY A 39 13.78 4.06 14.68
C GLY A 39 13.60 2.66 14.09
N ASP A 40 13.53 2.52 12.76
CA ASP A 40 13.45 1.20 12.13
C ASP A 40 14.81 0.48 12.12
N GLU A 41 14.81 -0.80 12.48
CA GLU A 41 16.00 -1.62 12.61
C GLU A 41 16.07 -2.68 11.49
N PHE A 42 17.27 -2.87 10.94
CA PHE A 42 17.52 -3.77 9.81
C PHE A 42 18.51 -4.88 10.17
N LEU A 43 18.32 -6.07 9.59
CA LEU A 43 19.28 -7.17 9.58
C LEU A 43 20.30 -7.03 8.43
N GLY A 44 19.96 -6.32 7.37
CA GLY A 44 20.77 -6.21 6.16
C GLY A 44 20.46 -7.29 5.13
N LEU A 45 19.21 -7.79 5.10
CA LEU A 45 18.76 -8.78 4.13
C LEU A 45 18.08 -8.09 2.93
N LYS A 46 18.43 -8.52 1.73
CA LYS A 46 17.75 -8.06 0.52
C LYS A 46 16.39 -8.78 0.36
N VAL A 47 15.43 -8.12 -0.28
CA VAL A 47 14.09 -8.69 -0.56
C VAL A 47 14.12 -10.11 -1.16
N PRO A 48 15.04 -10.47 -2.11
CA PRO A 48 15.12 -11.84 -2.60
C PRO A 48 15.42 -12.86 -1.49
N GLN A 49 16.29 -12.56 -0.52
CA GLN A 49 16.61 -13.44 0.62
C GLN A 49 15.39 -13.63 1.53
N THR A 50 14.68 -12.53 1.87
CA THR A 50 13.43 -12.64 2.62
C THR A 50 12.39 -13.49 1.87
N ARG A 51 12.28 -13.37 0.55
CA ARG A 51 11.38 -14.20 -0.27
C ARG A 51 11.78 -15.68 -0.28
N GLU A 52 13.06 -16.01 -0.14
CA GLU A 52 13.50 -17.41 0.03
C GLU A 52 13.00 -18.00 1.33
N VAL A 53 13.11 -17.26 2.44
CA VAL A 53 12.55 -17.67 3.72
C VAL A 53 11.04 -17.90 3.60
N VAL A 54 10.31 -16.96 3.01
CA VAL A 54 8.86 -17.09 2.78
C VAL A 54 8.52 -18.35 1.98
N ARG A 55 9.23 -18.63 0.88
CA ARG A 55 9.00 -19.83 0.05
C ARG A 55 9.22 -21.13 0.81
N SER A 56 10.19 -21.14 1.74
CA SER A 56 10.50 -22.34 2.51
C SER A 56 9.45 -22.68 3.58
N VAL A 57 8.66 -21.68 4.05
CA VAL A 57 7.77 -21.85 5.21
C VAL A 57 6.28 -21.55 4.93
N SER A 58 5.95 -20.75 3.93
CA SER A 58 4.62 -20.14 3.78
C SER A 58 3.45 -21.11 3.65
N GLN A 59 3.68 -22.32 3.14
CA GLN A 59 2.60 -23.28 2.92
C GLN A 59 2.03 -23.85 4.23
N ASP A 60 2.92 -24.21 5.16
CA ASP A 60 2.57 -24.90 6.40
C ASP A 60 2.66 -24.01 7.65
N PHE A 61 3.09 -22.75 7.47
CA PHE A 61 3.25 -21.82 8.58
C PHE A 61 1.88 -21.42 9.15
N PRO A 62 1.62 -21.62 10.46
CA PRO A 62 0.33 -21.28 11.05
C PRO A 62 0.05 -19.78 10.98
N LEU A 63 -1.21 -19.40 10.67
CA LEU A 63 -1.59 -18.00 10.66
C LEU A 63 -1.44 -17.35 12.05
N SER A 64 -1.67 -18.12 13.12
CA SER A 64 -1.49 -17.71 14.51
C SER A 64 -0.05 -17.32 14.90
N GLU A 65 0.95 -17.75 14.16
CA GLU A 65 2.37 -17.40 14.37
C GLU A 65 2.77 -16.08 13.67
N VAL A 66 2.00 -15.64 12.66
CA VAL A 66 2.33 -14.44 11.86
C VAL A 66 2.42 -13.17 12.70
N PRO A 67 1.53 -12.92 13.71
CA PRO A 67 1.63 -11.73 14.55
C PRO A 67 3.02 -11.52 15.18
N ALA A 68 3.70 -12.59 15.59
CA ALA A 68 5.03 -12.47 16.18
C ALA A 68 6.09 -11.98 15.17
N LEU A 69 5.93 -12.31 13.88
CA LEU A 69 6.78 -11.76 12.81
C LEU A 69 6.46 -10.30 12.54
N LEU A 70 5.15 -9.95 12.46
CA LEU A 70 4.69 -8.58 12.17
C LEU A 70 5.08 -7.58 13.27
N GLN A 71 5.20 -8.03 14.52
CA GLN A 71 5.59 -7.20 15.67
C GLN A 71 7.11 -7.19 15.92
N SER A 72 7.89 -7.83 15.05
CA SER A 72 9.34 -7.83 15.19
C SER A 72 9.94 -6.43 15.06
N ARG A 73 10.97 -6.14 15.84
CA ARG A 73 11.77 -4.92 15.66
C ARG A 73 12.48 -4.87 14.30
N TRP A 74 12.79 -6.04 13.73
CA TRP A 74 13.53 -6.15 12.48
C TRP A 74 12.61 -5.93 11.28
N HIS A 75 12.97 -4.96 10.44
CA HIS A 75 12.22 -4.62 9.22
C HIS A 75 11.99 -5.82 8.31
N GLU A 76 13.04 -6.59 8.02
CA GLU A 76 12.95 -7.73 7.11
C GLU A 76 12.15 -8.91 7.69
N VAL A 77 12.05 -9.01 9.01
CA VAL A 77 11.18 -10.00 9.68
C VAL A 77 9.72 -9.58 9.53
N ARG A 78 9.41 -8.29 9.70
CA ARG A 78 8.04 -7.77 9.40
C ARG A 78 7.70 -7.98 7.94
N LEU A 79 8.64 -7.68 7.02
CA LEU A 79 8.46 -7.97 5.59
C LEU A 79 8.17 -9.45 5.34
N CYS A 80 8.89 -10.36 6.01
CA CYS A 80 8.63 -11.80 5.93
C CYS A 80 7.20 -12.14 6.35
N GLY A 81 6.72 -11.59 7.48
CA GLY A 81 5.34 -11.75 7.97
C GLY A 81 4.30 -11.28 6.94
N PHE A 82 4.46 -10.09 6.38
CA PHE A 82 3.56 -9.57 5.34
C PHE A 82 3.59 -10.42 4.07
N LEU A 83 4.76 -10.88 3.63
CA LEU A 83 4.87 -11.74 2.46
C LEU A 83 4.30 -13.14 2.68
N ILE A 84 4.31 -13.67 3.91
CA ILE A 84 3.59 -14.90 4.26
C ILE A 84 2.08 -14.69 4.14
N LEU A 85 1.54 -13.57 4.65
CA LEU A 85 0.12 -13.23 4.45
C LEU A 85 -0.24 -13.14 2.97
N VAL A 86 0.60 -12.48 2.16
CA VAL A 86 0.44 -12.41 0.70
C VAL A 86 0.39 -13.79 0.08
N ALA A 87 1.37 -14.66 0.38
CA ALA A 87 1.43 -16.00 -0.20
C ALA A 87 0.20 -16.86 0.16
N LYS A 88 -0.28 -16.76 1.41
CA LYS A 88 -1.51 -17.44 1.86
C LYS A 88 -2.75 -16.88 1.17
N PHE A 89 -2.86 -15.56 1.06
CA PHE A 89 -3.98 -14.90 0.40
C PHE A 89 -4.05 -15.28 -1.08
N GLU A 90 -2.93 -15.16 -1.81
CA GLU A 90 -2.85 -15.51 -3.24
C GLU A 90 -3.25 -16.98 -3.50
N LYS A 91 -2.88 -17.90 -2.61
CA LYS A 91 -3.28 -19.33 -2.70
C LYS A 91 -4.81 -19.50 -2.62
N LEU A 92 -5.48 -18.70 -1.79
CA LEU A 92 -6.94 -18.71 -1.61
C LEU A 92 -7.68 -17.82 -2.62
N ALA A 93 -6.97 -16.96 -3.36
CA ALA A 93 -7.52 -16.01 -4.32
C ALA A 93 -7.46 -16.52 -5.79
N THR A 94 -7.28 -17.82 -5.99
CA THR A 94 -7.28 -18.41 -7.33
C THR A 94 -8.71 -18.44 -7.91
N LYS A 95 -8.83 -18.37 -9.25
CA LYS A 95 -10.13 -18.43 -9.95
C LYS A 95 -10.99 -19.61 -9.52
N ARG A 96 -10.39 -20.78 -9.26
CA ARG A 96 -11.08 -21.98 -8.81
C ARG A 96 -11.69 -21.83 -7.41
N LEU A 97 -11.09 -21.04 -6.55
CA LEU A 97 -11.47 -20.85 -5.15
C LEU A 97 -12.23 -19.53 -4.91
N GLU A 98 -12.52 -18.76 -5.96
CA GLU A 98 -13.12 -17.43 -5.87
C GLU A 98 -14.40 -17.43 -5.02
N ASN A 99 -15.31 -18.38 -5.27
CA ASN A 99 -16.61 -18.53 -4.60
C ASN A 99 -16.64 -19.72 -3.60
N ASN A 100 -15.48 -20.27 -3.24
CA ASN A 100 -15.43 -21.33 -2.24
C ASN A 100 -15.54 -20.74 -0.83
N GLU A 101 -16.50 -21.22 -0.02
CA GLU A 101 -16.80 -20.67 1.32
C GLU A 101 -15.59 -20.69 2.26
N GLU A 102 -14.86 -21.79 2.32
CA GLU A 102 -13.68 -21.90 3.20
C GLU A 102 -12.57 -20.96 2.73
N ALA A 103 -12.40 -20.81 1.41
CA ALA A 103 -11.42 -19.88 0.87
C ALA A 103 -11.83 -18.42 1.11
N ILE A 104 -13.11 -18.07 1.07
CA ILE A 104 -13.62 -16.74 1.44
C ILE A 104 -13.30 -16.46 2.91
N LYS A 105 -13.69 -17.36 3.83
CA LYS A 105 -13.37 -17.24 5.28
C LYS A 105 -11.87 -17.07 5.53
N GLY A 106 -11.04 -17.89 4.88
CA GLY A 106 -9.60 -17.81 5.04
C GLY A 106 -9.01 -16.49 4.48
N ARG A 107 -9.55 -15.95 3.38
CA ARG A 107 -9.17 -14.62 2.88
C ARG A 107 -9.55 -13.51 3.86
N ASP A 108 -10.76 -13.61 4.45
CA ASP A 108 -11.26 -12.62 5.40
C ASP A 108 -10.47 -12.63 6.71
N GLU A 109 -10.04 -13.81 7.19
CA GLU A 109 -9.11 -13.91 8.34
C GLU A 109 -7.76 -13.25 8.05
N ILE A 110 -7.19 -13.48 6.86
CA ILE A 110 -5.92 -12.87 6.46
C ILE A 110 -6.08 -11.37 6.34
N LEU A 111 -7.17 -10.88 5.74
CA LEU A 111 -7.44 -9.45 5.62
C LEU A 111 -7.60 -8.80 7.00
N THR A 112 -8.38 -9.41 7.89
CA THR A 112 -8.57 -8.92 9.25
C THR A 112 -7.23 -8.78 9.98
N MET A 113 -6.37 -9.80 9.89
CA MET A 113 -5.01 -9.73 10.44
C MET A 113 -4.18 -8.64 9.79
N TYR A 114 -4.22 -8.51 8.46
CA TYR A 114 -3.49 -7.48 7.73
C TYR A 114 -3.87 -6.07 8.19
N LEU A 115 -5.18 -5.80 8.35
CA LEU A 115 -5.70 -4.52 8.84
C LEU A 115 -5.35 -4.28 10.31
N GLN A 116 -5.44 -5.31 11.16
CA GLN A 116 -5.07 -5.23 12.57
C GLN A 116 -3.60 -4.82 12.77
N TYR A 117 -2.72 -5.31 11.90
CA TYR A 117 -1.27 -5.02 11.96
C TYR A 117 -0.82 -4.00 10.90
N ALA A 118 -1.74 -3.20 10.34
CA ALA A 118 -1.42 -2.22 9.30
C ALA A 118 -0.35 -1.21 9.71
N GLU A 119 -0.29 -0.82 11.00
CA GLU A 119 0.72 0.10 11.54
C GLU A 119 2.14 -0.48 11.53
N GLN A 120 2.28 -1.81 11.51
CA GLN A 120 3.57 -2.47 11.42
C GLN A 120 4.19 -2.43 10.01
N ALA A 121 3.37 -2.07 9.00
CA ALA A 121 3.86 -1.79 7.65
C ALA A 121 4.38 -0.33 7.56
N ASN A 122 5.34 0.00 8.39
CA ASN A 122 5.83 1.34 8.65
C ASN A 122 6.88 1.84 7.64
N ASN A 123 6.87 1.31 6.41
CA ASN A 123 7.68 1.80 5.30
C ASN A 123 7.05 1.44 3.96
N TRP A 124 7.47 2.15 2.89
CA TRP A 124 6.87 2.03 1.56
C TRP A 124 6.98 0.62 0.96
N ASP A 125 8.08 -0.10 1.17
CA ASP A 125 8.25 -1.45 0.61
C ASP A 125 7.33 -2.48 1.27
N LEU A 126 7.07 -2.37 2.58
CA LEU A 126 6.11 -3.22 3.28
C LEU A 126 4.70 -3.03 2.73
N VAL A 127 4.31 -1.78 2.44
CA VAL A 127 3.02 -1.44 1.84
C VAL A 127 2.96 -1.88 0.38
N ASP A 128 3.94 -1.50 -0.43
CA ASP A 128 3.90 -1.69 -1.89
C ASP A 128 3.99 -3.18 -2.29
N LEU A 129 4.60 -4.01 -1.44
CA LEU A 129 4.70 -5.46 -1.67
C LEU A 129 3.47 -6.24 -1.14
N SER A 130 2.65 -5.66 -0.27
CA SER A 130 1.52 -6.36 0.37
C SER A 130 0.15 -5.81 -0.02
N ALA A 131 -0.07 -4.48 0.02
CA ALA A 131 -1.38 -3.88 -0.20
C ALA A 131 -2.02 -4.23 -1.56
N PRO A 132 -1.33 -4.19 -2.71
CA PRO A 132 -1.93 -4.60 -3.98
C PRO A 132 -2.39 -6.06 -3.98
N LYS A 133 -1.69 -6.91 -3.25
CA LYS A 133 -1.87 -8.37 -3.28
C LYS A 133 -2.92 -8.86 -2.29
N ILE A 134 -3.13 -8.14 -1.21
CA ILE A 134 -4.15 -8.46 -0.20
C ILE A 134 -5.35 -7.55 -0.40
N LEU A 135 -5.26 -6.26 -0.09
CA LEU A 135 -6.37 -5.31 -0.24
C LEU A 135 -6.86 -5.22 -1.68
N GLY A 136 -5.94 -5.05 -2.65
CA GLY A 136 -6.30 -4.91 -4.05
C GLY A 136 -7.00 -6.15 -4.63
N HIS A 137 -6.59 -7.35 -4.25
CA HIS A 137 -7.30 -8.59 -4.61
C HIS A 137 -8.66 -8.69 -3.91
N TRP A 138 -8.71 -8.40 -2.62
CA TRP A 138 -9.95 -8.43 -1.84
C TRP A 138 -11.02 -7.51 -2.43
N LEU A 139 -10.66 -6.33 -2.94
CA LEU A 139 -11.62 -5.43 -3.60
C LEU A 139 -12.36 -6.09 -4.77
N LEU A 140 -11.74 -7.09 -5.40
CA LEU A 140 -12.26 -7.80 -6.58
C LEU A 140 -12.97 -9.12 -6.24
N LEU A 141 -12.90 -9.58 -5.00
CA LEU A 141 -13.33 -10.92 -4.59
C LEU A 141 -14.52 -10.87 -3.61
N PRO A 142 -15.32 -11.94 -3.53
CA PRO A 142 -16.34 -12.09 -2.51
C PRO A 142 -15.73 -12.09 -1.09
N THR A 143 -16.48 -11.58 -0.13
CA THR A 143 -16.12 -11.50 1.30
C THR A 143 -17.38 -11.70 2.15
N TYR A 144 -17.23 -12.23 3.37
CA TYR A 144 -18.27 -12.23 4.40
C TYR A 144 -18.22 -10.96 5.26
N LEU A 145 -17.12 -10.23 5.23
CA LEU A 145 -16.93 -9.02 6.03
C LEU A 145 -17.92 -7.93 5.58
N GLY A 146 -18.54 -7.28 6.56
CA GLY A 146 -19.57 -6.26 6.30
C GLY A 146 -20.95 -6.80 5.94
N ASP A 147 -21.16 -8.12 5.99
CA ASP A 147 -22.47 -8.72 5.82
C ASP A 147 -23.11 -9.05 7.18
N PRO A 148 -24.17 -8.33 7.57
CA PRO A 148 -24.85 -8.60 8.85
C PRO A 148 -25.52 -9.97 8.91
N LEU A 149 -25.75 -10.62 7.78
CA LEU A 149 -26.35 -11.96 7.70
C LEU A 149 -25.31 -13.09 7.55
N SER A 150 -24.02 -12.73 7.50
CA SER A 150 -22.89 -13.66 7.28
C SER A 150 -23.11 -14.61 6.09
N SER A 151 -23.87 -14.16 5.09
CA SER A 151 -24.09 -14.89 3.84
C SER A 151 -23.23 -14.29 2.73
N PRO A 152 -22.38 -15.09 2.08
CA PRO A 152 -21.71 -14.58 0.89
C PRO A 152 -22.78 -14.43 -0.19
N CYS A 153 -22.84 -13.27 -0.81
CA CYS A 153 -23.60 -13.16 -2.05
C CYS A 153 -22.85 -13.95 -3.14
N LEU A 154 -23.05 -15.25 -3.15
CA LEU A 154 -22.47 -16.13 -4.16
C LEU A 154 -23.07 -15.77 -5.54
N GLY A 155 -22.21 -15.48 -6.50
CA GLY A 155 -22.61 -15.20 -7.87
C GLY A 155 -22.80 -13.73 -8.23
N GLY A 156 -22.51 -12.78 -7.33
CA GLY A 156 -22.45 -11.36 -7.66
C GLY A 156 -21.06 -10.94 -8.21
N GLY A 157 -21.06 -9.99 -9.09
CA GLY A 157 -19.83 -9.40 -9.64
C GLY A 157 -18.99 -8.65 -8.60
N PRO A 158 -17.96 -7.88 -9.04
CA PRO A 158 -16.98 -7.21 -8.17
C PRO A 158 -17.55 -6.15 -7.21
N ASN A 159 -18.83 -5.87 -7.26
CA ASN A 159 -19.51 -4.86 -6.43
C ASN A 159 -20.07 -5.41 -5.11
N LEU A 160 -19.80 -6.68 -4.76
CA LEU A 160 -20.25 -7.26 -3.51
C LEU A 160 -19.64 -6.55 -2.30
N HIS A 161 -20.49 -6.15 -1.38
CA HIS A 161 -20.11 -5.42 -0.16
C HIS A 161 -19.33 -4.14 -0.45
N ILE A 162 -19.65 -3.48 -1.58
CA ILE A 162 -18.94 -2.28 -2.04
C ILE A 162 -18.87 -1.18 -0.97
N ASP A 163 -19.94 -1.02 -0.19
CA ASP A 163 -19.99 0.00 0.86
C ASP A 163 -19.04 -0.34 2.01
N TYR A 164 -18.98 -1.62 2.41
CA TYR A 164 -18.00 -2.05 3.41
C TYR A 164 -16.57 -1.92 2.91
N LYS A 165 -16.30 -2.30 1.66
CA LYS A 165 -14.98 -2.12 1.03
C LYS A 165 -14.55 -0.65 0.97
N ARG A 166 -15.51 0.24 0.65
CA ARG A 166 -15.29 1.70 0.72
C ARG A 166 -15.00 2.16 2.13
N GLN A 167 -15.78 1.73 3.11
CA GLN A 167 -15.59 2.08 4.51
C GLN A 167 -14.17 1.73 4.97
N VAL A 168 -13.70 0.51 4.72
CA VAL A 168 -12.33 0.09 5.08
C VAL A 168 -11.26 0.97 4.44
N LEU A 169 -11.38 1.28 3.15
CA LEU A 169 -10.42 2.15 2.49
C LEU A 169 -10.54 3.61 2.90
N ASP A 170 -11.75 4.11 3.18
CA ASP A 170 -11.97 5.46 3.69
C ASP A 170 -11.35 5.64 5.09
N GLU A 171 -11.46 4.65 5.98
CA GLU A 171 -10.79 4.61 7.29
C GLU A 171 -9.26 4.63 7.14
N LEU A 172 -8.70 3.87 6.21
CA LEU A 172 -7.27 3.91 5.90
C LEU A 172 -6.84 5.26 5.34
N ALA A 173 -7.62 5.84 4.43
CA ALA A 173 -7.31 7.12 3.77
C ALA A 173 -7.39 8.31 4.73
N GLN A 174 -8.28 8.27 5.71
CA GLN A 174 -8.50 9.32 6.71
C GLN A 174 -7.58 9.19 7.93
N SER A 175 -6.80 8.10 8.02
CA SER A 175 -5.87 7.89 9.12
C SER A 175 -4.75 8.95 9.13
N ASP A 176 -4.28 9.35 10.32
CA ASP A 176 -3.09 10.18 10.47
C ASP A 176 -1.78 9.43 10.14
N ASN A 177 -1.84 8.11 9.99
CA ASN A 177 -0.70 7.28 9.64
C ASN A 177 -0.47 7.27 8.12
N LEU A 178 0.67 7.80 7.68
CA LEU A 178 1.07 7.84 6.26
C LEU A 178 0.96 6.48 5.55
N TRP A 179 1.33 5.41 6.23
CA TRP A 179 1.40 4.08 5.61
C TRP A 179 0.01 3.48 5.41
N LYS A 180 -0.93 3.75 6.31
CA LYS A 180 -2.36 3.44 6.11
C LYS A 180 -2.94 4.24 4.95
N GLN A 181 -2.66 5.55 4.88
CA GLN A 181 -3.03 6.37 3.72
C GLN A 181 -2.46 5.80 2.42
N ARG A 182 -1.17 5.41 2.43
CA ARG A 182 -0.54 4.78 1.27
C ARG A 182 -1.18 3.45 0.88
N MET A 183 -1.58 2.62 1.85
CA MET A 183 -2.31 1.36 1.58
C MET A 183 -3.59 1.59 0.78
N SER A 184 -4.39 2.62 1.14
CA SER A 184 -5.67 2.91 0.51
C SER A 184 -5.58 3.26 -0.96
N ILE A 185 -4.46 3.82 -1.41
CA ILE A 185 -4.24 4.14 -2.82
C ILE A 185 -3.44 3.08 -3.56
N VAL A 186 -2.37 2.53 -2.95
CA VAL A 186 -1.48 1.56 -3.62
C VAL A 186 -2.20 0.23 -3.91
N CYS A 187 -3.19 -0.16 -3.10
CA CYS A 187 -4.02 -1.34 -3.39
C CYS A 187 -4.71 -1.26 -4.76
N SER A 188 -5.02 -0.05 -5.26
CA SER A 188 -5.67 0.16 -6.56
C SER A 188 -4.82 -0.26 -7.77
N TRP A 189 -3.52 -0.55 -7.56
CA TRP A 189 -2.69 -1.16 -8.62
C TRP A 189 -3.30 -2.46 -9.15
N LYS A 190 -3.86 -3.29 -8.23
CA LYS A 190 -4.46 -4.58 -8.62
C LYS A 190 -5.77 -4.39 -9.36
N THR A 191 -6.63 -3.49 -8.92
CA THR A 191 -7.91 -3.22 -9.59
C THR A 191 -7.68 -2.62 -10.98
N SER A 192 -6.72 -1.69 -11.10
CA SER A 192 -6.29 -1.16 -12.41
C SER A 192 -5.70 -2.23 -13.33
N GLN A 193 -4.95 -3.20 -12.78
CA GLN A 193 -4.45 -4.36 -13.56
C GLN A 193 -5.61 -5.18 -14.14
N MET A 194 -6.75 -5.23 -13.44
CA MET A 194 -7.95 -5.96 -13.86
C MET A 194 -8.93 -5.10 -14.67
N GLY A 195 -8.55 -3.87 -15.04
CA GLY A 195 -9.33 -2.99 -15.89
C GLY A 195 -10.31 -2.06 -15.14
N ASP A 196 -10.29 -2.05 -13.79
CA ASP A 196 -11.16 -1.19 -12.98
C ASP A 196 -10.40 0.06 -12.51
N PRO A 197 -10.74 1.27 -13.00
CA PRO A 197 -10.14 2.54 -12.59
C PRO A 197 -10.76 3.13 -11.33
N THR A 198 -11.93 2.64 -10.90
CA THR A 198 -12.81 3.30 -9.92
C THR A 198 -12.09 3.61 -8.61
N TRP A 199 -11.39 2.63 -8.06
CA TRP A 199 -10.66 2.75 -6.80
C TRP A 199 -9.48 3.73 -6.92
N CYS A 200 -8.74 3.67 -8.03
CA CYS A 200 -7.62 4.57 -8.25
C CYS A 200 -8.08 6.03 -8.34
N LEU A 201 -9.08 6.32 -9.15
CA LEU A 201 -9.58 7.70 -9.35
C LEU A 201 -10.15 8.25 -8.04
N ARG A 202 -11.01 7.48 -7.33
CA ARG A 202 -11.59 7.90 -6.06
C ARG A 202 -10.52 8.25 -5.03
N TYR A 203 -9.57 7.36 -4.79
CA TYR A 203 -8.57 7.58 -3.73
C TYR A 203 -7.46 8.54 -4.15
N ALA A 204 -7.21 8.73 -5.43
CA ALA A 204 -6.36 9.81 -5.92
C ALA A 204 -6.97 11.18 -5.61
N GLU A 205 -8.27 11.37 -5.83
CA GLU A 205 -8.99 12.61 -5.52
C GLU A 205 -9.05 12.87 -4.01
N ILE A 206 -9.39 11.87 -3.20
CA ILE A 206 -9.43 11.97 -1.73
C ILE A 206 -8.06 12.42 -1.19
N HIS A 207 -6.98 11.78 -1.62
CA HIS A 207 -5.64 12.14 -1.14
C HIS A 207 -5.15 13.49 -1.67
N LEU A 208 -5.55 13.87 -2.89
CA LEU A 208 -5.26 15.21 -3.39
C LEU A 208 -5.92 16.26 -2.50
N HIS A 209 -7.22 16.14 -2.23
CA HIS A 209 -7.95 17.05 -1.35
C HIS A 209 -7.38 17.08 0.07
N HIS A 210 -7.00 15.92 0.62
CA HIS A 210 -6.35 15.83 1.94
C HIS A 210 -5.05 16.64 1.98
N LEU A 211 -4.18 16.48 0.97
CA LEU A 211 -2.92 17.22 0.88
C LEU A 211 -3.16 18.72 0.75
N MET A 212 -4.13 19.14 -0.06
CA MET A 212 -4.50 20.55 -0.24
C MET A 212 -5.06 21.16 1.04
N HIS A 213 -5.98 20.47 1.71
CA HIS A 213 -6.59 20.91 2.96
C HIS A 213 -5.55 21.06 4.08
N LYS A 214 -4.63 20.11 4.23
CA LYS A 214 -3.53 20.18 5.21
C LYS A 214 -2.65 21.43 4.98
N ALA A 215 -2.34 21.74 3.73
CA ALA A 215 -1.57 22.95 3.38
C ALA A 215 -2.34 24.24 3.64
N ALA A 216 -3.65 24.27 3.37
CA ALA A 216 -4.51 25.44 3.62
C ALA A 216 -4.60 25.75 5.12
N ILE A 217 -4.87 24.75 5.96
CA ILE A 217 -4.93 24.92 7.43
C ILE A 217 -3.65 25.54 7.99
N LYS A 218 -2.49 25.06 7.55
CA LYS A 218 -1.20 25.59 8.02
C LYS A 218 -1.01 27.07 7.68
N ARG A 219 -1.46 27.50 6.50
CA ARG A 219 -1.45 28.92 6.09
C ARG A 219 -2.36 29.76 6.97
N GLU A 220 -3.58 29.29 7.23
CA GLU A 220 -4.54 29.99 8.11
C GLU A 220 -4.02 30.14 9.53
N GLN A 221 -3.23 29.17 10.02
CA GLN A 221 -2.54 29.22 11.32
C GLN A 221 -1.31 30.13 11.32
N GLY A 222 -1.02 30.85 10.24
CA GLY A 222 0.14 31.73 10.12
C GLY A 222 1.49 30.99 9.99
N GLN A 223 1.47 29.70 9.75
CA GLN A 223 2.67 28.91 9.50
C GLN A 223 3.06 29.02 8.02
N ALA A 224 4.28 29.48 7.75
CA ALA A 224 4.74 29.73 6.38
C ALA A 224 4.84 28.46 5.53
N SER A 225 5.01 27.28 6.15
CA SER A 225 5.13 25.99 5.44
C SER A 225 4.94 24.81 6.40
N LEU A 226 4.75 23.61 5.83
CA LEU A 226 4.84 22.33 6.53
C LEU A 226 6.24 22.16 7.17
N SER A 227 6.34 21.44 8.27
CA SER A 227 7.63 20.98 8.82
C SER A 227 8.35 20.07 7.84
N HIS A 228 9.64 19.81 8.06
CA HIS A 228 10.40 18.91 7.20
C HIS A 228 9.77 17.51 7.15
N ALA A 229 9.40 16.94 8.30
CA ALA A 229 8.76 15.62 8.38
C ALA A 229 7.40 15.60 7.65
N GLU A 230 6.57 16.62 7.83
CA GLU A 230 5.26 16.72 7.15
C GLU A 230 5.43 16.83 5.63
N ARG A 231 6.43 17.56 5.14
CA ARG A 231 6.74 17.64 3.71
C ARG A 231 7.16 16.30 3.13
N GLU A 232 8.03 15.56 3.84
CA GLU A 232 8.45 14.22 3.39
C GLU A 232 7.29 13.24 3.37
N GLN A 233 6.41 13.25 4.37
CA GLN A 233 5.19 12.44 4.37
C GLN A 233 4.26 12.81 3.20
N ALA A 234 4.00 14.10 2.99
CA ALA A 234 3.19 14.58 1.87
C ALA A 234 3.81 14.19 0.52
N ARG A 235 5.15 14.27 0.40
CA ARG A 235 5.88 13.86 -0.80
C ARG A 235 5.73 12.36 -1.08
N LEU A 236 5.88 11.51 -0.06
CA LEU A 236 5.75 10.06 -0.19
C LEU A 236 4.33 9.65 -0.60
N LEU A 237 3.31 10.30 -0.06
CA LEU A 237 1.92 10.07 -0.46
C LEU A 237 1.65 10.58 -1.89
N ALA A 238 2.13 11.78 -2.23
CA ALA A 238 2.02 12.35 -3.57
C ALA A 238 2.67 11.46 -4.64
N MET A 239 3.84 10.86 -4.34
CA MET A 239 4.50 9.89 -5.21
C MET A 239 3.63 8.64 -5.42
N ALA A 240 3.02 8.10 -4.36
CA ALA A 240 2.16 6.93 -4.47
C ALA A 240 0.92 7.21 -5.33
N VAL A 241 0.25 8.33 -5.11
CA VAL A 241 -0.91 8.73 -5.91
C VAL A 241 -0.54 8.91 -7.37
N GLY A 242 0.53 9.66 -7.66
CA GLY A 242 1.01 9.84 -9.03
C GLY A 242 1.40 8.52 -9.71
N TRP A 243 2.03 7.62 -8.97
CA TRP A 243 2.35 6.27 -9.46
C TRP A 243 1.09 5.48 -9.80
N MET A 244 0.07 5.47 -8.95
CA MET A 244 -1.19 4.75 -9.21
C MET A 244 -1.96 5.34 -10.39
N LEU A 245 -2.04 6.66 -10.50
CA LEU A 245 -2.62 7.34 -11.68
C LEU A 245 -1.89 6.93 -12.98
N ARG A 246 -0.55 6.88 -12.96
CA ARG A 246 0.24 6.39 -14.09
C ARG A 246 -0.08 4.94 -14.46
N GLU A 247 -0.16 4.05 -13.47
CA GLU A 247 -0.48 2.64 -13.71
C GLU A 247 -1.92 2.47 -14.22
N MET A 248 -2.88 3.25 -13.71
CA MET A 248 -4.25 3.28 -14.22
C MET A 248 -4.28 3.79 -15.67
N GLY A 249 -3.62 4.89 -15.97
CA GLY A 249 -3.53 5.41 -17.34
C GLY A 249 -2.94 4.39 -18.33
N LYS A 250 -1.89 3.69 -17.92
CA LYS A 250 -1.22 2.67 -18.73
C LYS A 250 -2.04 1.39 -18.92
N ARG A 251 -2.77 0.95 -17.90
CA ARG A 251 -3.42 -0.37 -17.87
C ARG A 251 -4.89 -0.32 -18.26
N VAL A 252 -5.56 0.78 -17.95
CA VAL A 252 -7.00 0.94 -18.19
C VAL A 252 -7.24 1.90 -19.35
N SER A 253 -6.91 3.20 -19.16
CA SER A 253 -7.13 4.21 -20.19
C SER A 253 -6.29 5.46 -19.95
N MET A 254 -5.47 5.80 -20.93
CA MET A 254 -4.73 7.07 -20.93
C MET A 254 -5.66 8.29 -21.03
N ASP A 255 -6.83 8.13 -21.66
CA ASP A 255 -7.81 9.23 -21.78
C ASP A 255 -8.50 9.52 -20.45
N LEU A 256 -8.76 8.49 -19.60
CA LEU A 256 -9.21 8.71 -18.24
C LEU A 256 -8.16 9.44 -17.40
N LEU A 257 -6.87 9.11 -17.57
CA LEU A 257 -5.81 9.87 -16.91
C LEU A 257 -5.79 11.33 -17.38
N ARG A 258 -5.91 11.59 -18.69
CA ARG A 258 -5.98 12.96 -19.23
C ARG A 258 -7.18 13.73 -18.69
N GLU A 259 -8.33 13.06 -18.56
CA GLU A 259 -9.53 13.69 -17.97
C GLU A 259 -9.30 14.08 -16.52
N PHE A 260 -8.76 13.17 -15.70
CA PHE A 260 -8.38 13.49 -14.32
C PHE A 260 -7.41 14.68 -14.25
N LEU A 261 -6.41 14.71 -15.13
CA LEU A 261 -5.42 15.79 -15.17
C LEU A 261 -6.04 17.14 -15.60
N ARG A 262 -7.02 17.17 -16.53
CA ARG A 262 -7.72 18.42 -16.90
C ARG A 262 -8.43 19.04 -15.71
N GLN A 263 -8.97 18.21 -14.83
CA GLN A 263 -9.72 18.67 -13.65
C GLN A 263 -8.78 19.08 -12.52
N HIS A 264 -7.67 18.37 -12.29
CA HIS A 264 -6.89 18.45 -11.07
C HIS A 264 -5.42 18.88 -11.22
N ALA A 265 -4.85 18.94 -12.43
CA ALA A 265 -3.42 19.20 -12.60
C ALA A 265 -2.95 20.52 -11.96
N HIS A 266 -3.81 21.55 -11.88
CA HIS A 266 -3.50 22.83 -11.24
C HIS A 266 -3.41 22.76 -9.71
N GLU A 267 -3.98 21.74 -9.10
CA GLU A 267 -3.96 21.48 -7.64
C GLU A 267 -2.92 20.41 -7.25
N MET A 268 -2.52 19.56 -8.19
CA MET A 268 -1.61 18.44 -7.90
C MET A 268 -0.23 18.94 -7.50
N PRO A 269 0.37 18.44 -6.40
CA PRO A 269 1.78 18.64 -6.11
C PRO A 269 2.66 18.27 -7.32
N ARG A 270 3.70 19.03 -7.59
CA ARG A 270 4.59 18.79 -8.75
C ARG A 270 5.14 17.37 -8.80
N THR A 271 5.44 16.80 -7.63
CA THR A 271 5.88 15.40 -7.53
C THR A 271 4.79 14.44 -8.00
N MET A 272 3.55 14.62 -7.56
CA MET A 272 2.40 13.79 -7.97
C MET A 272 2.19 13.86 -9.49
N LEU A 273 2.12 15.09 -10.04
CA LEU A 273 1.94 15.31 -11.48
C LEU A 273 3.05 14.67 -12.29
N ARG A 274 4.31 14.83 -11.89
CA ARG A 274 5.47 14.27 -12.59
C ARG A 274 5.41 12.74 -12.66
N TYR A 275 5.02 12.09 -11.57
CA TYR A 275 4.83 10.63 -11.55
C TYR A 275 3.65 10.18 -12.43
N ALA A 276 2.52 10.90 -12.40
CA ALA A 276 1.34 10.55 -13.17
C ALA A 276 1.60 10.58 -14.69
N ILE A 277 2.33 11.59 -15.16
CA ILE A 277 2.57 11.81 -16.60
C ILE A 277 3.85 11.12 -17.15
N GLU A 278 4.58 10.36 -16.32
CA GLU A 278 5.89 9.77 -16.69
C GLU A 278 5.86 8.97 -18.02
N LYS A 279 4.75 8.34 -18.36
CA LYS A 279 4.60 7.52 -19.57
C LYS A 279 3.99 8.27 -20.77
N MET A 280 3.75 9.55 -20.64
CA MET A 280 3.33 10.42 -21.74
C MET A 280 4.52 10.87 -22.59
N SER A 281 4.25 11.37 -23.80
CA SER A 281 5.29 11.93 -24.67
C SER A 281 5.96 13.15 -24.04
N ASP A 282 7.19 13.47 -24.46
CA ASP A 282 7.93 14.64 -23.96
C ASP A 282 7.17 15.96 -24.19
N LYS A 283 6.46 16.08 -25.33
CA LYS A 283 5.61 17.24 -25.63
C LYS A 283 4.48 17.36 -24.62
N GLU A 284 3.72 16.29 -24.41
CA GLU A 284 2.61 16.24 -23.48
C GLU A 284 3.05 16.51 -22.02
N ARG A 285 4.17 15.93 -21.61
CA ARG A 285 4.74 16.18 -20.27
C ARG A 285 5.09 17.66 -20.06
N LYS A 286 5.65 18.33 -21.07
CA LYS A 286 5.95 19.75 -21.00
C LYS A 286 4.68 20.58 -20.90
N GLU A 287 3.64 20.24 -21.65
CA GLU A 287 2.34 20.91 -21.61
C GLU A 287 1.72 20.80 -20.21
N TRP A 288 1.63 19.59 -19.63
CA TRP A 288 1.10 19.40 -18.27
C TRP A 288 1.93 20.12 -17.21
N MET A 289 3.26 20.07 -17.32
CA MET A 289 4.15 20.74 -16.36
C MET A 289 4.14 22.26 -16.48
N SER A 290 3.63 22.84 -17.56
CA SER A 290 3.49 24.29 -17.73
C SER A 290 2.27 24.89 -17.01
N ILE A 291 1.32 24.05 -16.57
CA ILE A 291 0.13 24.51 -15.87
C ILE A 291 0.53 25.17 -14.53
N PRO A 292 0.11 26.42 -14.27
CA PRO A 292 0.37 27.08 -12.99
C PRO A 292 -0.26 26.30 -11.83
N GLN A 293 0.45 26.23 -10.71
CA GLN A 293 -0.04 25.54 -9.51
C GLN A 293 -0.78 26.54 -8.61
N THR A 294 -1.93 26.13 -8.10
CA THR A 294 -2.72 26.93 -7.15
C THR A 294 -2.02 27.01 -5.79
N LEU A 295 -1.35 25.93 -5.37
CA LEU A 295 -0.62 25.83 -4.10
C LEU A 295 0.67 25.05 -4.27
N SER A 296 1.79 25.54 -3.71
CA SER A 296 3.01 24.72 -3.55
C SER A 296 2.97 24.03 -2.20
N ILE A 297 2.80 22.72 -2.19
CA ILE A 297 2.74 21.93 -0.95
C ILE A 297 4.11 21.27 -0.67
N VAL A 298 4.85 20.89 -1.73
CA VAL A 298 6.12 20.15 -1.70
C VAL A 298 7.03 20.66 -2.80
#